data_6867524b262a3fc995d61b50846acf01
#
_entry.id   6867524b262a3fc995d61b50846acf01
#
_cell.length_a   1.000
_cell.length_b   1.000
_cell.length_c   1.000
_cell.angle_alpha   90.00
_cell.angle_beta   90.00
_cell.angle_gamma   90.00
#
_symmetry.space_group_name_H-M   'P 1'
#
loop_
_entity.id
_entity.type
_entity.pdbx_description
1 polymer ?
#
loop_
_entity_poly.entity_id
_entity_poly.type
_entity_poly.pdbx_seq_one_letter_code
_entity_poly.pdbx_strand_id
1 'polypeptide(L)'
;MAVLFKSFSPSVRLLDHLGMTLGRKAHIVLNEATTSVQPLVELFKNNPEYDEDMIITSQQAIDMAGSNTVLVVVDVNKPSITECPDLLRFCKSVVVLDHHRQGTETIENATLSYVEPYASSACEMVSEILQYTYDNIKIRTEEADCMYSGIMIDTNNFMTKTGVRTFEAAAFLRRNGADVTRVRKLFREDAAEYKAKADAVSQAEIYKQFFAISLCTAEDLPSPTIIGAQAANELLNIKGIKASFVLTDYQGKIYVSARSIDEVNVQIIMERMGGGGHMNTAACQMEGVGLVEAIGVLKNTIDDMLESGEI
;
A
#
# COMPACT_ATOMS: atom_id res chain seq x y z
N MET A 1 -22.02 4.09 -10.87
CA MET A 1 -21.09 3.05 -10.35
C MET A 1 -20.32 3.69 -9.23
N ALA A 2 -20.26 3.10 -8.05
CA ALA A 2 -19.45 3.60 -6.94
C ALA A 2 -18.29 2.63 -6.72
N VAL A 3 -17.12 3.15 -6.43
CA VAL A 3 -15.90 2.34 -6.26
C VAL A 3 -15.32 2.65 -4.89
N LEU A 4 -15.07 1.61 -4.08
CA LEU A 4 -14.68 1.69 -2.67
C LEU A 4 -13.28 1.14 -2.44
N PHE A 5 -12.48 1.74 -1.53
CA PHE A 5 -11.14 1.24 -1.15
C PHE A 5 -10.84 1.42 0.33
N LYS A 6 -9.67 0.91 0.74
CA LYS A 6 -9.03 1.22 2.01
C LYS A 6 -8.13 2.47 1.93
N SER A 7 -7.57 2.72 0.77
CA SER A 7 -6.73 3.87 0.43
C SER A 7 -6.91 4.09 -1.06
N PHE A 8 -6.58 5.28 -1.58
CA PHE A 8 -6.70 5.55 -3.00
C PHE A 8 -5.82 4.59 -3.82
N SER A 9 -6.38 3.41 -4.14
CA SER A 9 -5.71 2.50 -5.06
C SER A 9 -5.75 3.09 -6.48
N PRO A 10 -4.61 3.24 -7.14
CA PRO A 10 -4.54 3.77 -8.50
C PRO A 10 -5.42 3.04 -9.52
N SER A 11 -5.71 1.77 -9.28
CA SER A 11 -6.57 0.93 -10.14
C SER A 11 -7.99 1.42 -10.30
N VAL A 12 -8.48 2.18 -9.37
CA VAL A 12 -9.83 2.73 -9.29
C VAL A 12 -10.12 3.72 -10.38
N ARG A 13 -9.17 4.58 -10.63
CA ARG A 13 -9.33 5.64 -11.62
C ARG A 13 -9.63 5.10 -13.01
N LEU A 14 -9.04 3.97 -13.33
CA LEU A 14 -9.27 3.31 -14.60
C LEU A 14 -10.65 2.66 -14.69
N LEU A 15 -11.18 2.18 -13.56
CA LEU A 15 -12.55 1.67 -13.49
C LEU A 15 -13.60 2.79 -13.60
N ASP A 16 -13.30 3.98 -13.09
CA ASP A 16 -14.13 5.18 -13.32
C ASP A 16 -14.19 5.52 -14.82
N HIS A 17 -13.03 5.56 -15.48
CA HIS A 17 -12.95 5.78 -16.92
C HIS A 17 -13.71 4.70 -17.73
N LEU A 18 -13.65 3.45 -17.31
CA LEU A 18 -14.43 2.38 -17.91
C LEU A 18 -15.93 2.65 -17.77
N GLY A 19 -16.39 3.09 -16.60
CA GLY A 19 -17.78 3.48 -16.39
C GLY A 19 -18.21 4.58 -17.37
N MET A 20 -17.40 5.63 -17.51
CA MET A 20 -17.65 6.72 -18.46
C MET A 20 -17.65 6.24 -19.92
N THR A 21 -16.71 5.37 -20.30
CA THR A 21 -16.65 4.78 -21.65
C THR A 21 -17.91 3.95 -21.96
N LEU A 22 -18.54 3.36 -20.95
CA LEU A 22 -19.81 2.63 -21.06
C LEU A 22 -21.05 3.55 -20.95
N GLY A 23 -20.86 4.86 -20.94
CA GLY A 23 -21.94 5.85 -20.78
C GLY A 23 -22.58 5.83 -19.39
N ARG A 24 -21.83 5.43 -18.36
CA ARG A 24 -22.27 5.38 -16.96
C ARG A 24 -21.48 6.39 -16.13
N LYS A 25 -22.17 7.17 -15.30
CA LYS A 25 -21.48 7.96 -14.27
C LYS A 25 -20.82 7.03 -13.27
N ALA A 26 -19.58 7.31 -12.93
CA ALA A 26 -18.85 6.60 -11.92
C ALA A 26 -18.22 7.60 -10.93
N HIS A 27 -18.07 7.19 -9.68
CA HIS A 27 -17.52 8.03 -8.61
C HIS A 27 -16.56 7.19 -7.76
N ILE A 28 -15.53 7.84 -7.26
CA ILE A 28 -14.54 7.28 -6.35
C ILE A 28 -14.91 7.70 -4.93
N VAL A 29 -15.13 6.74 -4.04
CA VAL A 29 -15.40 7.04 -2.63
C VAL A 29 -14.09 7.14 -1.89
N LEU A 30 -13.77 8.32 -1.36
CA LEU A 30 -12.56 8.60 -0.58
C LEU A 30 -12.88 9.66 0.45
N ASN A 31 -12.75 9.33 1.74
CA ASN A 31 -13.00 10.28 2.82
C ASN A 31 -11.79 11.18 3.07
N GLU A 32 -10.61 10.59 3.24
CA GLU A 32 -9.36 11.31 3.47
C GLU A 32 -8.23 10.74 2.62
N ALA A 33 -7.47 11.63 1.99
CA ALA A 33 -6.26 11.23 1.27
C ALA A 33 -5.07 11.19 2.23
N THR A 34 -4.44 10.04 2.35
CA THR A 34 -3.16 9.92 3.09
C THR A 34 -2.05 10.67 2.35
N THR A 35 -0.96 11.00 3.06
CA THR A 35 0.20 11.70 2.46
C THR A 35 0.78 10.99 1.24
N SER A 36 0.78 9.67 1.20
CA SER A 36 1.24 8.87 0.06
C SER A 36 0.28 8.90 -1.13
N VAL A 37 -1.00 9.15 -0.90
CA VAL A 37 -2.07 9.17 -1.91
C VAL A 37 -2.34 10.58 -2.44
N GLN A 38 -2.07 11.60 -1.63
CA GLN A 38 -2.31 13.00 -1.96
C GLN A 38 -1.76 13.43 -3.34
N PRO A 39 -0.50 13.09 -3.71
CA PRO A 39 0.03 13.45 -5.03
C PRO A 39 -0.78 12.87 -6.19
N LEU A 40 -1.35 11.68 -6.02
CA LEU A 40 -2.19 11.04 -7.04
C LEU A 40 -3.55 11.70 -7.14
N VAL A 41 -4.16 12.09 -6.01
CA VAL A 41 -5.43 12.82 -5.99
C VAL A 41 -5.29 14.19 -6.67
N GLU A 42 -4.16 14.87 -6.45
CA GLU A 42 -3.89 16.19 -7.04
C GLU A 42 -3.73 16.17 -8.56
N LEU A 43 -3.31 15.05 -9.15
CA LEU A 43 -3.28 14.89 -10.61
C LEU A 43 -4.66 15.11 -11.25
N PHE A 44 -5.73 14.81 -10.51
CA PHE A 44 -7.09 14.83 -11.02
C PHE A 44 -7.90 16.05 -10.57
N LYS A 45 -7.69 16.53 -9.34
CA LYS A 45 -8.48 17.62 -8.73
C LYS A 45 -8.50 18.93 -9.51
N ASN A 46 -7.44 19.26 -10.20
CA ASN A 46 -7.28 20.54 -10.91
C ASN A 46 -7.28 20.37 -12.43
N ASN A 47 -7.68 19.21 -12.92
CA ASN A 47 -7.68 18.92 -14.34
C ASN A 47 -9.12 19.01 -14.90
N PRO A 48 -9.41 19.99 -15.80
CA PRO A 48 -10.76 20.21 -16.33
C PRO A 48 -11.28 19.06 -17.20
N GLU A 49 -10.48 18.07 -17.50
CA GLU A 49 -10.90 16.87 -18.23
C GLU A 49 -11.65 15.87 -17.35
N TYR A 50 -11.70 16.10 -16.03
CA TYR A 50 -12.36 15.24 -15.07
C TYR A 50 -13.47 15.98 -14.34
N ASP A 51 -14.55 15.26 -14.03
CA ASP A 51 -15.70 15.83 -13.33
C ASP A 51 -15.29 16.23 -11.89
N GLU A 52 -15.78 17.38 -11.43
CA GLU A 52 -15.50 17.86 -10.06
C GLU A 52 -16.04 16.91 -8.99
N ASP A 53 -17.11 16.18 -9.29
CA ASP A 53 -17.76 15.19 -8.43
C ASP A 53 -17.22 13.76 -8.61
N MET A 54 -16.06 13.61 -9.25
CA MET A 54 -15.40 12.31 -9.43
C MET A 54 -15.05 11.64 -8.10
N ILE A 55 -14.51 12.41 -7.15
CA ILE A 55 -14.17 11.94 -5.80
C ILE A 55 -15.25 12.45 -4.85
N ILE A 56 -15.91 11.53 -4.15
CA ILE A 56 -17.01 11.81 -3.24
C ILE A 56 -16.77 11.19 -1.87
N THR A 57 -17.41 11.74 -0.85
CA THR A 57 -17.38 11.18 0.51
C THR A 57 -18.31 9.97 0.64
N SER A 58 -18.14 9.19 1.71
CA SER A 58 -19.04 8.08 2.05
C SER A 58 -20.50 8.52 2.15
N GLN A 59 -20.77 9.69 2.74
CA GLN A 59 -22.13 10.19 2.86
C GLN A 59 -22.76 10.50 1.50
N GLN A 60 -22.02 11.20 0.62
CA GLN A 60 -22.48 11.47 -0.75
C GLN A 60 -22.75 10.18 -1.53
N ALA A 61 -21.86 9.19 -1.36
CA ALA A 61 -22.03 7.90 -2.02
C ALA A 61 -23.29 7.15 -1.55
N ILE A 62 -23.59 7.17 -0.26
CA ILE A 62 -24.82 6.58 0.30
C ILE A 62 -26.06 7.31 -0.26
N ASP A 63 -26.05 8.64 -0.28
CA ASP A 63 -27.17 9.44 -0.78
C ASP A 63 -27.44 9.23 -2.28
N MET A 64 -26.40 8.91 -3.05
CA MET A 64 -26.47 8.67 -4.50
C MET A 64 -26.74 7.19 -4.84
N ALA A 65 -26.49 6.25 -3.94
CA ALA A 65 -26.64 4.83 -4.19
C ALA A 65 -28.11 4.44 -4.45
N GLY A 66 -28.35 3.66 -5.48
CA GLY A 66 -29.68 3.18 -5.85
C GLY A 66 -29.69 1.71 -6.26
N SER A 67 -30.87 1.19 -6.62
CA SER A 67 -31.05 -0.22 -6.98
C SER A 67 -30.21 -0.71 -8.17
N ASN A 68 -29.75 0.21 -9.02
CA ASN A 68 -28.95 -0.06 -10.22
C ASN A 68 -27.47 0.32 -10.02
N THR A 69 -27.06 0.64 -8.79
CA THR A 69 -25.65 0.93 -8.49
C THR A 69 -24.85 -0.36 -8.49
N VAL A 70 -23.74 -0.37 -9.24
CA VAL A 70 -22.71 -1.39 -9.15
C VAL A 70 -21.61 -0.86 -8.25
N LEU A 71 -21.34 -1.56 -7.18
CA LEU A 71 -20.26 -1.27 -6.25
C LEU A 71 -19.03 -2.08 -6.65
N VAL A 72 -17.92 -1.44 -6.93
CA VAL A 72 -16.65 -2.10 -7.21
C VAL A 72 -15.70 -1.83 -6.06
N VAL A 73 -15.30 -2.89 -5.36
CA VAL A 73 -14.34 -2.84 -4.26
C VAL A 73 -13.00 -3.30 -4.79
N VAL A 74 -11.97 -2.48 -4.60
CA VAL A 74 -10.64 -2.73 -5.17
C VAL A 74 -9.58 -2.64 -4.09
N ASP A 75 -8.60 -3.57 -4.15
CA ASP A 75 -7.45 -3.59 -3.26
C ASP A 75 -7.78 -3.86 -1.79
N VAL A 76 -8.96 -4.40 -1.57
CA VAL A 76 -9.45 -4.81 -0.25
C VAL A 76 -10.54 -5.88 -0.40
N ASN A 77 -10.53 -6.88 0.50
CA ASN A 77 -11.55 -7.93 0.52
C ASN A 77 -12.27 -8.07 1.87
N LYS A 78 -11.98 -7.17 2.84
CA LYS A 78 -12.58 -7.17 4.17
C LYS A 78 -13.55 -5.99 4.32
N PRO A 79 -14.82 -6.23 4.72
CA PRO A 79 -15.80 -5.17 4.93
C PRO A 79 -15.35 -4.07 5.88
N SER A 80 -14.75 -4.44 7.01
CA SER A 80 -14.37 -3.52 8.09
C SER A 80 -13.33 -2.46 7.70
N ILE A 81 -12.56 -2.70 6.64
CA ILE A 81 -11.49 -1.79 6.19
C ILE A 81 -11.80 -1.08 4.87
N THR A 82 -13.03 -1.22 4.35
CA THR A 82 -13.47 -0.42 3.18
C THR A 82 -13.76 1.02 3.60
N GLU A 83 -13.65 1.97 2.67
CA GLU A 83 -13.95 3.39 2.92
C GLU A 83 -15.39 3.64 3.40
N CYS A 84 -16.34 2.80 2.96
CA CYS A 84 -17.75 2.90 3.32
C CYS A 84 -18.41 1.52 3.43
N PRO A 85 -18.32 0.84 4.58
CA PRO A 85 -18.89 -0.49 4.77
C PRO A 85 -20.40 -0.56 4.54
N ASP A 86 -21.12 0.54 4.77
CA ASP A 86 -22.57 0.58 4.60
C ASP A 86 -23.00 0.39 3.16
N LEU A 87 -22.23 0.84 2.18
CA LEU A 87 -22.53 0.63 0.75
C LEU A 87 -22.59 -0.87 0.39
N LEU A 88 -21.85 -1.73 1.06
CA LEU A 88 -21.93 -3.17 0.87
C LEU A 88 -23.33 -3.73 1.19
N ARG A 89 -24.06 -3.06 2.08
CA ARG A 89 -25.43 -3.45 2.46
C ARG A 89 -26.49 -2.87 1.51
N PHE A 90 -26.26 -1.69 0.96
CA PHE A 90 -27.21 -1.00 0.08
C PHE A 90 -27.14 -1.47 -1.38
N CYS A 91 -25.93 -1.82 -1.86
CA CYS A 91 -25.74 -2.20 -3.25
C CYS A 91 -26.02 -3.69 -3.46
N LYS A 92 -26.88 -3.99 -4.48
CA LYS A 92 -27.20 -5.38 -4.86
C LYS A 92 -26.13 -6.04 -5.71
N SER A 93 -25.38 -5.26 -6.45
CA SER A 93 -24.31 -5.73 -7.33
C SER A 93 -22.98 -5.27 -6.80
N VAL A 94 -22.22 -6.20 -6.22
CA VAL A 94 -20.90 -5.95 -5.62
C VAL A 94 -19.85 -6.76 -6.37
N VAL A 95 -18.80 -6.09 -6.83
CA VAL A 95 -17.63 -6.69 -7.48
C VAL A 95 -16.43 -6.45 -6.58
N VAL A 96 -15.65 -7.49 -6.29
CA VAL A 96 -14.42 -7.40 -5.49
C VAL A 96 -13.23 -7.79 -6.36
N LEU A 97 -12.23 -6.91 -6.42
CA LEU A 97 -10.96 -7.11 -7.12
C LEU A 97 -9.82 -6.88 -6.14
N ASP A 98 -9.12 -7.92 -5.70
CA ASP A 98 -8.10 -7.81 -4.67
C ASP A 98 -6.97 -8.82 -4.85
N HIS A 99 -5.76 -8.44 -4.43
CA HIS A 99 -4.58 -9.29 -4.46
C HIS A 99 -4.11 -9.72 -3.05
N HIS A 100 -4.82 -9.31 -2.00
CA HIS A 100 -4.51 -9.72 -0.64
C HIS A 100 -5.04 -11.12 -0.34
N ARG A 101 -4.36 -11.84 0.54
CA ARG A 101 -4.87 -13.13 1.04
C ARG A 101 -6.19 -12.91 1.80
N GLN A 102 -7.14 -13.78 1.54
CA GLN A 102 -8.40 -13.79 2.28
C GLN A 102 -8.17 -14.26 3.72
N GLY A 103 -8.75 -13.53 4.66
CA GLY A 103 -8.81 -13.90 6.07
C GLY A 103 -10.14 -14.53 6.45
N THR A 104 -10.47 -14.48 7.74
CA THR A 104 -11.75 -14.96 8.27
C THR A 104 -12.90 -14.01 7.96
N GLU A 105 -12.62 -12.72 7.77
CA GLU A 105 -13.58 -11.70 7.39
C GLU A 105 -13.51 -11.50 5.87
N THR A 106 -14.63 -11.70 5.17
CA THR A 106 -14.74 -11.54 3.71
C THR A 106 -16.04 -10.84 3.33
N ILE A 107 -16.09 -10.26 2.11
CA ILE A 107 -17.31 -9.68 1.55
C ILE A 107 -18.16 -10.81 0.96
N GLU A 108 -19.11 -11.33 1.76
CA GLU A 108 -19.90 -12.52 1.41
C GLU A 108 -20.94 -12.28 0.31
N ASN A 109 -21.45 -11.05 0.17
CA ASN A 109 -22.49 -10.70 -0.81
C ASN A 109 -21.94 -10.25 -2.17
N ALA A 110 -20.69 -10.56 -2.48
CA ALA A 110 -20.11 -10.21 -3.79
C ALA A 110 -20.78 -11.00 -4.92
N THR A 111 -21.29 -10.27 -5.93
CA THR A 111 -21.78 -10.85 -7.18
C THR A 111 -20.64 -11.45 -7.98
N LEU A 112 -19.46 -10.81 -7.94
CA LEU A 112 -18.21 -11.29 -8.49
C LEU A 112 -17.10 -11.02 -7.49
N SER A 113 -16.35 -12.07 -7.13
CA SER A 113 -15.16 -11.93 -6.30
C SER A 113 -13.96 -12.50 -7.08
N TYR A 114 -13.05 -11.62 -7.48
CA TYR A 114 -11.78 -11.98 -8.10
C TYR A 114 -10.65 -11.59 -7.16
N VAL A 115 -10.23 -12.54 -6.35
CA VAL A 115 -9.14 -12.39 -5.38
C VAL A 115 -7.98 -13.27 -5.82
N GLU A 116 -6.84 -12.65 -6.16
CA GLU A 116 -5.68 -13.31 -6.76
C GLU A 116 -4.40 -12.96 -5.97
N PRO A 117 -4.06 -13.74 -4.92
CA PRO A 117 -2.90 -13.45 -4.06
C PRO A 117 -1.53 -13.54 -4.74
N TYR A 118 -1.48 -14.06 -5.96
CA TYR A 118 -0.25 -14.13 -6.76
C TYR A 118 -0.09 -12.94 -7.71
N ALA A 119 -1.10 -12.11 -7.87
CA ALA A 119 -0.96 -10.84 -8.55
C ALA A 119 -0.10 -9.88 -7.72
N SER A 120 0.74 -9.09 -8.37
CA SER A 120 1.61 -8.14 -7.69
C SER A 120 0.85 -6.97 -7.05
N SER A 121 -0.27 -6.60 -7.66
CA SER A 121 -1.09 -5.46 -7.26
C SER A 121 -2.50 -5.53 -7.86
N ALA A 122 -3.43 -4.82 -7.27
CA ALA A 122 -4.75 -4.60 -7.88
C ALA A 122 -4.63 -3.85 -9.24
N CYS A 123 -3.61 -3.01 -9.40
CA CYS A 123 -3.32 -2.33 -10.65
C CYS A 123 -2.93 -3.28 -11.79
N GLU A 124 -2.18 -4.33 -11.49
CA GLU A 124 -1.89 -5.41 -12.45
C GLU A 124 -3.20 -6.07 -12.91
N MET A 125 -4.03 -6.50 -11.96
CA MET A 125 -5.30 -7.18 -12.25
C MET A 125 -6.25 -6.31 -13.10
N VAL A 126 -6.41 -5.05 -12.75
CA VAL A 126 -7.26 -4.12 -13.51
C VAL A 126 -6.68 -3.85 -14.90
N SER A 127 -5.36 -3.73 -15.04
CA SER A 127 -4.70 -3.57 -16.34
C SER A 127 -4.97 -4.76 -17.27
N GLU A 128 -4.92 -5.98 -16.73
CA GLU A 128 -5.26 -7.20 -17.48
C GLU A 128 -6.73 -7.22 -17.91
N ILE A 129 -7.65 -6.94 -16.98
CA ILE A 129 -9.08 -6.90 -17.30
C ILE A 129 -9.33 -5.94 -18.46
N LEU A 130 -8.75 -4.75 -18.42
CA LEU A 130 -8.94 -3.75 -19.46
C LEU A 130 -8.32 -4.17 -20.80
N GLN A 131 -7.12 -4.71 -20.77
CA GLN A 131 -6.43 -5.18 -21.97
C GLN A 131 -7.19 -6.27 -22.70
N TYR A 132 -7.85 -7.18 -21.97
CA TYR A 132 -8.49 -8.36 -22.56
C TYR A 132 -10.02 -8.23 -22.73
N THR A 133 -10.64 -7.22 -22.11
CA THR A 133 -12.10 -7.05 -22.18
C THR A 133 -12.53 -6.12 -23.31
N TYR A 134 -11.70 -5.15 -23.67
CA TYR A 134 -12.05 -4.13 -24.65
C TYR A 134 -10.95 -3.93 -25.70
N ASP A 135 -11.29 -4.17 -26.96
CA ASP A 135 -10.46 -3.76 -28.08
C ASP A 135 -10.44 -2.21 -28.16
N ASN A 136 -9.25 -1.62 -28.18
CA ASN A 136 -9.03 -0.17 -28.32
C ASN A 136 -9.48 0.71 -27.13
N ILE A 137 -9.39 0.24 -25.89
CA ILE A 137 -9.56 1.10 -24.75
C ILE A 137 -8.52 2.23 -24.78
N LYS A 138 -8.99 3.48 -24.68
CA LYS A 138 -8.11 4.65 -24.58
C LYS A 138 -7.95 5.01 -23.11
N ILE A 139 -6.77 4.79 -22.57
CA ILE A 139 -6.39 5.22 -21.23
C ILE A 139 -5.70 6.57 -21.35
N ARG A 140 -6.09 7.54 -20.52
CA ARG A 140 -5.42 8.83 -20.46
C ARG A 140 -4.05 8.69 -19.81
N THR A 141 -3.15 9.60 -20.14
CA THR A 141 -1.76 9.58 -19.67
C THR A 141 -1.66 9.58 -18.13
N GLU A 142 -2.47 10.41 -17.47
CA GLU A 142 -2.51 10.52 -16.01
C GLU A 142 -3.02 9.25 -15.34
N GLU A 143 -4.01 8.61 -15.96
CA GLU A 143 -4.55 7.32 -15.50
C GLU A 143 -3.51 6.21 -15.65
N ALA A 144 -2.81 6.19 -16.78
CA ALA A 144 -1.74 5.24 -17.03
C ALA A 144 -0.57 5.45 -16.05
N ASP A 145 -0.18 6.71 -15.74
CA ASP A 145 0.83 7.05 -14.75
C ASP A 145 0.40 6.59 -13.35
N CYS A 146 -0.86 6.83 -12.99
CA CYS A 146 -1.43 6.46 -11.71
C CYS A 146 -1.43 4.93 -11.51
N MET A 147 -1.87 4.17 -12.52
CA MET A 147 -1.85 2.70 -12.49
C MET A 147 -0.44 2.13 -12.42
N TYR A 148 0.46 2.70 -13.22
CA TYR A 148 1.88 2.31 -13.21
C TYR A 148 2.52 2.56 -11.84
N SER A 149 2.15 3.68 -11.19
CA SER A 149 2.62 4.00 -9.84
C SER A 149 2.16 2.98 -8.80
N GLY A 150 0.92 2.50 -8.90
CA GLY A 150 0.40 1.46 -8.01
C GLY A 150 1.19 0.15 -8.11
N ILE A 151 1.51 -0.29 -9.34
CA ILE A 151 2.40 -1.45 -9.53
C ILE A 151 3.77 -1.19 -8.89
N MET A 152 4.36 -0.01 -9.09
CA MET A 152 5.65 0.34 -8.51
C MET A 152 5.66 0.30 -6.99
N ILE A 153 4.61 0.81 -6.34
CA ILE A 153 4.48 0.83 -4.88
C ILE A 153 4.42 -0.60 -4.33
N ASP A 154 3.49 -1.42 -4.83
CA ASP A 154 3.25 -2.77 -4.33
C ASP A 154 4.41 -3.74 -4.58
N THR A 155 5.22 -3.45 -5.60
CA THR A 155 6.38 -4.27 -5.98
C THR A 155 7.72 -3.70 -5.50
N ASN A 156 7.70 -2.64 -4.70
CA ASN A 156 8.91 -1.92 -4.32
C ASN A 156 9.80 -1.62 -5.54
N ASN A 157 9.26 -0.88 -6.52
CA ASN A 157 9.93 -0.57 -7.78
C ASN A 157 10.35 -1.81 -8.61
N PHE A 158 9.48 -2.79 -8.71
CA PHE A 158 9.69 -4.07 -9.40
C PHE A 158 10.79 -4.96 -8.78
N MET A 159 11.16 -4.73 -7.52
CA MET A 159 12.15 -5.55 -6.82
C MET A 159 11.54 -6.77 -6.12
N THR A 160 10.25 -6.72 -5.76
CA THR A 160 9.57 -7.79 -5.02
C THR A 160 8.22 -8.14 -5.64
N LYS A 161 7.74 -9.37 -5.43
CA LYS A 161 6.41 -9.85 -5.86
C LYS A 161 6.11 -9.66 -7.36
N THR A 162 7.12 -9.61 -8.21
CA THR A 162 6.95 -9.45 -9.65
C THR A 162 6.91 -10.77 -10.38
N GLY A 163 6.01 -10.87 -11.34
CA GLY A 163 5.91 -11.99 -12.28
C GLY A 163 5.83 -11.50 -13.73
N VAL A 164 5.69 -12.41 -14.68
CA VAL A 164 5.54 -12.07 -16.10
C VAL A 164 4.33 -11.14 -16.29
N ARG A 165 3.20 -11.43 -15.64
CA ARG A 165 1.98 -10.61 -15.68
C ARG A 165 2.23 -9.17 -15.25
N THR A 166 3.05 -8.95 -14.23
CA THR A 166 3.41 -7.61 -13.75
C THR A 166 4.10 -6.79 -14.84
N PHE A 167 5.04 -7.39 -15.55
CA PHE A 167 5.75 -6.72 -16.65
C PHE A 167 4.87 -6.52 -17.88
N GLU A 168 3.95 -7.44 -18.16
CA GLU A 168 2.96 -7.28 -19.24
C GLU A 168 2.00 -6.14 -18.97
N ALA A 169 1.47 -6.04 -17.73
CA ALA A 169 0.65 -4.92 -17.28
C ALA A 169 1.42 -3.59 -17.35
N ALA A 170 2.66 -3.57 -16.88
CA ALA A 170 3.53 -2.39 -16.98
C ALA A 170 3.78 -1.99 -18.45
N ALA A 171 4.04 -2.96 -19.34
CA ALA A 171 4.20 -2.71 -20.78
C ALA A 171 2.91 -2.19 -21.43
N PHE A 172 1.75 -2.72 -21.04
CA PHE A 172 0.44 -2.21 -21.47
C PHE A 172 0.25 -0.74 -21.08
N LEU A 173 0.49 -0.40 -19.82
CA LEU A 173 0.39 0.98 -19.34
C LEU A 173 1.39 1.92 -20.03
N ARG A 174 2.62 1.46 -20.29
CA ARG A 174 3.62 2.21 -21.06
C ARG A 174 3.14 2.49 -22.49
N ARG A 175 2.53 1.53 -23.16
CA ARG A 175 1.93 1.74 -24.50
C ARG A 175 0.80 2.75 -24.48
N ASN A 176 0.09 2.87 -23.34
CA ASN A 176 -0.99 3.84 -23.12
C ASN A 176 -0.50 5.18 -22.56
N GLY A 177 0.79 5.46 -22.56
CA GLY A 177 1.35 6.78 -22.24
C GLY A 177 1.91 6.95 -20.84
N ALA A 178 1.93 5.90 -20.00
CA ALA A 178 2.60 5.99 -18.70
C ALA A 178 4.08 6.38 -18.87
N ASP A 179 4.56 7.33 -18.07
CA ASP A 179 5.95 7.79 -18.11
C ASP A 179 6.63 7.62 -16.74
N VAL A 180 7.64 6.75 -16.72
CA VAL A 180 8.40 6.43 -15.50
C VAL A 180 9.00 7.67 -14.84
N THR A 181 9.41 8.65 -15.65
CA THR A 181 9.99 9.90 -15.12
C THR A 181 8.94 10.75 -14.43
N ARG A 182 7.74 10.87 -15.00
CA ARG A 182 6.62 11.57 -14.36
C ARG A 182 6.22 10.87 -13.07
N VAL A 183 5.98 9.54 -13.13
CA VAL A 183 5.64 8.73 -11.96
C VAL A 183 6.69 8.88 -10.86
N ARG A 184 7.97 8.78 -11.20
CA ARG A 184 9.05 8.94 -10.23
C ARG A 184 9.09 10.33 -9.59
N LYS A 185 8.67 11.38 -10.32
CA LYS A 185 8.58 12.75 -9.77
C LYS A 185 7.46 12.91 -8.75
N LEU A 186 6.37 12.14 -8.87
CA LEU A 186 5.24 12.18 -7.93
C LEU A 186 5.62 11.68 -6.53
N PHE A 187 6.57 10.75 -6.45
CA PHE A 187 7.01 10.12 -5.20
C PHE A 187 8.38 10.63 -4.73
N ARG A 188 8.75 11.84 -5.12
CA ARG A 188 9.94 12.48 -4.56
C ARG A 188 9.68 12.86 -3.12
N GLU A 189 10.59 12.45 -2.28
CA GLU A 189 10.57 12.81 -0.86
C GLU A 189 11.01 14.25 -0.66
N ASP A 190 10.53 14.88 0.41
CA ASP A 190 11.08 16.13 0.89
C ASP A 190 12.55 15.95 1.33
N ALA A 191 13.35 17.01 1.21
CA ALA A 191 14.76 16.95 1.54
C ALA A 191 15.01 16.62 3.02
N ALA A 192 14.12 17.03 3.93
CA ALA A 192 14.23 16.75 5.35
C ALA A 192 13.90 15.27 5.64
N GLU A 193 12.85 14.72 5.01
CA GLU A 193 12.48 13.30 5.11
C GLU A 193 13.59 12.41 4.55
N TYR A 194 14.11 12.75 3.37
CA TYR A 194 15.22 12.01 2.76
C TYR A 194 16.46 12.00 3.65
N LYS A 195 16.80 13.15 4.25
CA LYS A 195 17.94 13.27 5.17
C LYS A 195 17.73 12.42 6.44
N ALA A 196 16.56 12.50 7.06
CA ALA A 196 16.25 11.71 8.26
C ALA A 196 16.34 10.19 7.99
N LYS A 197 15.86 9.75 6.82
CA LYS A 197 16.01 8.37 6.37
C LYS A 197 17.48 8.00 6.16
N ALA A 198 18.28 8.84 5.51
CA ALA A 198 19.70 8.61 5.28
C ALA A 198 20.49 8.56 6.60
N ASP A 199 20.16 9.43 7.55
CA ASP A 199 20.76 9.45 8.89
C ASP A 199 20.43 8.14 9.64
N ALA A 200 19.18 7.68 9.57
CA ALA A 200 18.79 6.40 10.15
C ALA A 200 19.57 5.22 9.55
N VAL A 201 19.77 5.20 8.23
CA VAL A 201 20.57 4.15 7.57
C VAL A 201 22.03 4.25 7.97
N SER A 202 22.62 5.43 8.04
CA SER A 202 24.04 5.63 8.31
C SER A 202 24.45 5.25 9.74
N GLN A 203 23.56 5.35 10.71
CA GLN A 203 23.82 5.02 12.12
C GLN A 203 23.43 3.59 12.51
N ALA A 204 23.02 2.75 11.56
CA ALA A 204 22.56 1.42 11.84
C ALA A 204 23.68 0.55 12.45
N GLU A 205 23.37 -0.12 13.55
CA GLU A 205 24.20 -1.14 14.16
C GLU A 205 23.95 -2.49 13.48
N ILE A 206 25.03 -3.21 13.13
CA ILE A 206 24.92 -4.58 12.64
C ILE A 206 24.99 -5.54 13.84
N TYR A 207 23.87 -6.17 14.14
CA TYR A 207 23.72 -7.09 15.26
C TYR A 207 23.77 -8.56 14.79
N LYS A 208 24.51 -9.42 15.50
CA LYS A 208 24.69 -10.85 15.17
C LYS A 208 25.04 -11.10 13.69
N GLN A 209 25.70 -10.16 13.02
CA GLN A 209 26.14 -10.19 11.61
C GLN A 209 25.00 -10.12 10.56
N PHE A 210 23.75 -10.38 10.93
CA PHE A 210 22.64 -10.52 9.99
C PHE A 210 21.49 -9.53 10.21
N PHE A 211 21.46 -8.86 11.34
CA PHE A 211 20.39 -7.93 11.70
C PHE A 211 20.90 -6.50 11.68
N ALA A 212 20.20 -5.61 11.00
CA ALA A 212 20.45 -4.18 11.09
C ALA A 212 19.44 -3.54 12.06
N ILE A 213 19.92 -2.88 13.10
CA ILE A 213 19.08 -2.18 14.08
C ILE A 213 19.44 -0.69 14.04
N SER A 214 18.43 0.17 13.88
CA SER A 214 18.65 1.59 13.82
C SER A 214 17.55 2.39 14.52
N LEU A 215 17.83 3.68 14.70
CA LEU A 215 16.91 4.66 15.23
C LEU A 215 16.52 5.65 14.11
N CYS A 216 15.26 6.03 14.06
CA CYS A 216 14.78 7.11 13.22
C CYS A 216 14.41 8.32 14.09
N THR A 217 15.21 9.37 14.02
CA THR A 217 14.99 10.64 14.70
C THR A 217 14.32 11.61 13.73
N ALA A 218 13.01 11.56 13.63
CA ALA A 218 12.22 12.34 12.68
C ALA A 218 10.97 12.94 13.35
N GLU A 219 11.02 13.21 14.65
CA GLU A 219 9.87 13.64 15.48
C GLU A 219 9.19 14.91 14.95
N ASP A 220 9.97 15.82 14.37
CA ASP A 220 9.49 17.07 13.81
C ASP A 220 8.91 16.96 12.39
N LEU A 221 8.94 15.77 11.79
CA LEU A 221 8.46 15.54 10.42
C LEU A 221 7.02 15.02 10.42
N PRO A 222 6.27 15.22 9.33
CA PRO A 222 4.84 14.85 9.25
C PRO A 222 4.55 13.37 9.48
N SER A 223 5.47 12.47 9.10
CA SER A 223 5.23 11.02 9.11
C SER A 223 6.45 10.22 9.58
N PRO A 224 6.90 10.37 10.85
CA PRO A 224 8.14 9.75 11.33
C PRO A 224 8.16 8.23 11.21
N THR A 225 7.02 7.58 11.46
CA THR A 225 6.89 6.12 11.41
C THR A 225 7.01 5.57 9.98
N ILE A 226 6.56 6.35 8.98
CA ILE A 226 6.72 6.00 7.56
C ILE A 226 8.20 6.10 7.17
N ILE A 227 8.89 7.16 7.61
CA ILE A 227 10.32 7.33 7.36
C ILE A 227 11.12 6.17 7.98
N GLY A 228 10.80 5.77 9.22
CA GLY A 228 11.40 4.62 9.87
C GLY A 228 11.17 3.30 9.10
N ALA A 229 9.97 3.10 8.57
CA ALA A 229 9.66 1.94 7.75
C ALA A 229 10.41 1.93 6.41
N GLN A 230 10.61 3.09 5.79
CA GLN A 230 11.40 3.25 4.57
C GLN A 230 12.89 3.01 4.85
N ALA A 231 13.42 3.52 5.97
CA ALA A 231 14.78 3.25 6.40
C ALA A 231 15.01 1.75 6.64
N ALA A 232 14.04 1.04 7.23
CA ALA A 232 14.12 -0.41 7.39
C ALA A 232 14.22 -1.15 6.04
N ASN A 233 13.48 -0.71 5.02
CA ASN A 233 13.61 -1.28 3.67
C ASN A 233 15.01 -1.00 3.07
N GLU A 234 15.55 0.22 3.24
CA GLU A 234 16.87 0.57 2.72
C GLU A 234 17.99 -0.25 3.35
N LEU A 235 17.90 -0.56 4.64
CA LEU A 235 18.88 -1.37 5.36
C LEU A 235 19.02 -2.80 4.79
N LEU A 236 17.98 -3.33 4.16
CA LEU A 236 18.03 -4.64 3.50
C LEU A 236 18.90 -4.65 2.23
N ASN A 237 19.24 -3.48 1.67
CA ASN A 237 20.18 -3.37 0.55
C ASN A 237 21.64 -3.58 0.98
N ILE A 238 21.92 -3.65 2.27
CA ILE A 238 23.28 -3.92 2.80
C ILE A 238 23.58 -5.41 2.68
N LYS A 239 24.68 -5.74 2.02
CA LYS A 239 25.10 -7.13 1.82
C LYS A 239 25.24 -7.86 3.17
N GLY A 240 24.57 -9.00 3.30
CA GLY A 240 24.63 -9.87 4.48
C GLY A 240 23.52 -9.59 5.50
N ILE A 241 22.78 -8.49 5.36
CA ILE A 241 21.63 -8.23 6.23
C ILE A 241 20.45 -9.08 5.76
N LYS A 242 19.89 -9.85 6.69
CA LYS A 242 18.72 -10.72 6.49
C LYS A 242 17.43 -10.10 7.02
N ALA A 243 17.54 -9.30 8.09
CA ALA A 243 16.42 -8.53 8.62
C ALA A 243 16.89 -7.18 9.18
N SER A 244 16.01 -6.21 9.17
CA SER A 244 16.24 -4.86 9.66
C SER A 244 15.12 -4.41 10.59
N PHE A 245 15.50 -3.64 11.60
CA PHE A 245 14.60 -3.09 12.61
C PHE A 245 14.91 -1.62 12.81
N VAL A 246 13.93 -0.77 12.60
CA VAL A 246 14.08 0.67 12.84
C VAL A 246 13.07 1.10 13.90
N LEU A 247 13.59 1.68 14.97
CA LEU A 247 12.81 2.18 16.08
C LEU A 247 12.60 3.69 15.89
N THR A 248 11.36 4.13 16.00
CA THR A 248 10.95 5.54 15.88
C THR A 248 10.20 5.95 17.13
N ASP A 249 10.72 6.94 17.87
CA ASP A 249 9.97 7.57 18.96
C ASP A 249 8.99 8.58 18.35
N TYR A 250 7.71 8.42 18.63
CA TYR A 250 6.68 9.34 18.15
C TYR A 250 5.48 9.34 19.07
N GLN A 251 5.07 10.53 19.51
CA GLN A 251 3.92 10.75 20.39
C GLN A 251 3.93 9.89 21.67
N GLY A 252 5.12 9.73 22.28
CA GLY A 252 5.29 8.99 23.53
C GLY A 252 5.21 7.47 23.39
N LYS A 253 5.33 6.95 22.17
CA LYS A 253 5.39 5.52 21.86
C LYS A 253 6.59 5.22 20.99
N ILE A 254 7.16 4.03 21.16
CA ILE A 254 8.20 3.51 20.28
C ILE A 254 7.56 2.60 19.25
N TYR A 255 7.68 2.99 17.99
CA TYR A 255 7.26 2.19 16.82
C TYR A 255 8.47 1.42 16.30
N VAL A 256 8.35 0.11 16.18
CA VAL A 256 9.38 -0.74 15.59
C VAL A 256 8.90 -1.21 14.22
N SER A 257 9.60 -0.79 13.18
CA SER A 257 9.38 -1.27 11.81
C SER A 257 10.37 -2.39 11.51
N ALA A 258 9.86 -3.58 11.20
CA ALA A 258 10.67 -4.76 10.90
C ALA A 258 10.51 -5.19 9.44
N ARG A 259 11.62 -5.51 8.78
CA ARG A 259 11.66 -5.96 7.39
C ARG A 259 12.63 -7.13 7.23
N SER A 260 12.37 -8.00 6.26
CA SER A 260 13.30 -9.12 5.93
C SER A 260 13.20 -9.47 4.43
N ILE A 261 14.20 -10.27 4.00
CA ILE A 261 14.21 -10.90 2.68
C ILE A 261 14.23 -12.41 2.92
N ASP A 262 13.06 -13.05 2.84
CA ASP A 262 12.76 -14.49 2.85
C ASP A 262 13.38 -15.37 3.97
N GLU A 263 14.56 -15.06 4.47
CA GLU A 263 15.30 -15.93 5.40
C GLU A 263 14.85 -15.81 6.86
N VAL A 264 14.31 -14.65 7.26
CA VAL A 264 13.89 -14.37 8.65
C VAL A 264 12.42 -14.00 8.67
N ASN A 265 11.63 -14.69 9.47
CA ASN A 265 10.24 -14.34 9.70
C ASN A 265 10.13 -13.23 10.76
N VAL A 266 10.08 -11.95 10.31
CA VAL A 266 9.95 -10.81 11.23
C VAL A 266 8.59 -10.72 11.90
N GLN A 267 7.57 -11.38 11.36
CA GLN A 267 6.22 -11.42 11.97
C GLN A 267 6.29 -12.02 13.37
N ILE A 268 6.90 -13.19 13.52
CA ILE A 268 6.96 -13.90 14.81
C ILE A 268 7.79 -13.12 15.84
N ILE A 269 8.83 -12.38 15.40
CA ILE A 269 9.60 -11.50 16.28
C ILE A 269 8.71 -10.37 16.80
N MET A 270 7.97 -9.71 15.90
CA MET A 270 7.07 -8.60 16.29
C MET A 270 5.89 -9.10 17.12
N GLU A 271 5.33 -10.28 16.86
CA GLU A 271 4.27 -10.88 17.67
C GLU A 271 4.71 -11.13 19.11
N ARG A 272 5.94 -11.58 19.35
CA ARG A 272 6.51 -11.71 20.71
C ARG A 272 6.65 -10.37 21.43
N MET A 273 6.81 -9.29 20.67
CA MET A 273 6.86 -7.92 21.20
C MET A 273 5.47 -7.25 21.25
N GLY A 274 4.37 -8.01 21.04
CA GLY A 274 3.00 -7.50 21.11
C GLY A 274 2.50 -6.81 19.84
N GLY A 275 3.20 -6.99 18.72
CA GLY A 275 2.84 -6.47 17.41
C GLY A 275 2.33 -7.53 16.46
N GLY A 276 2.63 -7.38 15.15
CA GLY A 276 2.24 -8.34 14.12
C GLY A 276 2.59 -7.86 12.71
N GLY A 277 2.11 -8.58 11.72
CA GLY A 277 2.34 -8.26 10.32
C GLY A 277 2.34 -9.49 9.42
N HIS A 278 3.29 -9.52 8.50
CA HIS A 278 3.56 -10.63 7.59
C HIS A 278 5.02 -11.06 7.72
N MET A 279 5.33 -12.22 7.16
CA MET A 279 6.67 -12.83 7.21
C MET A 279 7.81 -11.83 6.96
N ASN A 280 7.70 -11.00 5.92
CA ASN A 280 8.76 -10.09 5.49
C ASN A 280 8.51 -8.61 5.88
N THR A 281 7.36 -8.30 6.49
CA THR A 281 6.98 -6.94 6.87
C THR A 281 6.11 -6.99 8.10
N ALA A 282 6.62 -6.51 9.22
CA ALA A 282 5.91 -6.50 10.48
C ALA A 282 6.24 -5.24 11.28
N ALA A 283 5.48 -4.99 12.34
CA ALA A 283 5.71 -3.86 13.23
C ALA A 283 5.17 -4.16 14.63
N CYS A 284 5.68 -3.45 15.61
CA CYS A 284 5.07 -3.36 16.94
C CYS A 284 5.09 -1.94 17.47
N GLN A 285 4.29 -1.69 18.51
CA GLN A 285 4.24 -0.43 19.25
C GLN A 285 4.48 -0.74 20.73
N MET A 286 5.36 0.04 21.34
CA MET A 286 5.69 -0.09 22.77
C MET A 286 5.36 1.21 23.48
N GLU A 287 4.61 1.11 24.56
CA GLU A 287 4.21 2.27 25.40
C GLU A 287 4.93 2.22 26.73
N GLY A 288 5.27 3.39 27.26
CA GLY A 288 5.87 3.53 28.60
C GLY A 288 7.32 3.06 28.71
N VAL A 289 7.99 2.83 27.57
CA VAL A 289 9.41 2.44 27.49
C VAL A 289 10.21 3.48 26.72
N GLY A 290 11.48 3.68 27.12
CA GLY A 290 12.40 4.52 26.36
C GLY A 290 13.10 3.77 25.23
N LEU A 291 13.70 4.51 24.28
CA LEU A 291 14.41 3.94 23.12
C LEU A 291 15.47 2.91 23.50
N VAL A 292 16.26 3.17 24.55
CA VAL A 292 17.33 2.25 25.00
C VAL A 292 16.74 0.94 25.52
N GLU A 293 15.64 1.01 26.25
CA GLU A 293 14.94 -0.16 26.77
C GLU A 293 14.30 -0.95 25.62
N ALA A 294 13.66 -0.27 24.68
CA ALA A 294 13.05 -0.88 23.50
C ALA A 294 14.08 -1.64 22.64
N ILE A 295 15.29 -1.08 22.44
CA ILE A 295 16.40 -1.78 21.78
C ILE A 295 16.80 -3.02 22.57
N GLY A 296 16.88 -2.91 23.90
CA GLY A 296 17.21 -4.04 24.78
C GLY A 296 16.19 -5.19 24.64
N VAL A 297 14.89 -4.85 24.68
CA VAL A 297 13.80 -5.82 24.48
C VAL A 297 13.91 -6.50 23.12
N LEU A 298 14.13 -5.72 22.03
CA LEU A 298 14.30 -6.27 20.69
C LEU A 298 15.49 -7.23 20.61
N LYS A 299 16.66 -6.83 21.13
CA LYS A 299 17.87 -7.67 21.11
C LYS A 299 17.69 -8.96 21.91
N ASN A 300 17.10 -8.87 23.10
CA ASN A 300 16.80 -10.05 23.91
C ASN A 300 15.82 -11.00 23.20
N THR A 301 14.77 -10.46 22.57
CA THR A 301 13.80 -11.25 21.79
C THR A 301 14.50 -11.99 20.65
N ILE A 302 15.39 -11.32 19.92
CA ILE A 302 16.18 -11.95 18.83
C ILE A 302 17.08 -13.04 19.39
N ASP A 303 17.77 -12.79 20.51
CA ASP A 303 18.68 -13.75 21.14
C ASP A 303 17.94 -15.02 21.60
N ASP A 304 16.83 -14.86 22.30
CA ASP A 304 16.00 -15.98 22.77
C ASP A 304 15.49 -16.83 21.59
N MET A 305 15.11 -16.19 20.48
CA MET A 305 14.61 -16.88 19.29
C MET A 305 15.72 -17.59 18.50
N LEU A 306 16.92 -17.02 18.46
CA LEU A 306 18.10 -17.68 17.88
C LEU A 306 18.53 -18.91 18.73
N GLU A 307 18.51 -18.79 20.07
CA GLU A 307 18.86 -19.89 20.98
C GLU A 307 17.83 -21.03 20.90
N SER A 308 16.54 -20.70 20.71
CA SER A 308 15.49 -21.72 20.54
C SER A 308 15.43 -22.31 19.12
N GLY A 309 16.16 -21.74 18.15
CA GLY A 309 16.15 -22.18 16.75
C GLY A 309 14.84 -21.83 15.99
N GLU A 310 14.14 -20.78 16.41
CA GLU A 310 12.89 -20.33 15.77
C GLU A 310 13.16 -19.40 14.58
N ILE A 311 14.33 -18.74 14.56
CA ILE A 311 14.81 -17.86 13.49
C ILE A 311 16.27 -18.13 13.16
#